data_c5fd95a3b395e506b2209be9c27bf48f
#
_entry.id   c5fd95a3b395e506b2209be9c27bf48f
#
_cell.length_a   1.000
_cell.length_b   1.000
_cell.length_c   1.000
_cell.angle_alpha   90.00
_cell.angle_beta   90.00
_cell.angle_gamma   90.00
#
_symmetry.space_group_name_H-M   'P 1'
#
loop_
_entity.id
_entity.type
_entity.pdbx_description
1 polymer ?
#
loop_
_entity_poly.entity_id
_entity_poly.type
_entity_poly.pdbx_seq_one_letter_code
_entity_poly.pdbx_strand_id
1 'polypeptide(L)'
;TGLSRTMSGDLISLINNINQSKLDVYSVDIPSGINGDTSTILGDAFKALKTITFFNKKKCHYLYPGKKYCGEIVVEDIGIKKNVFDKIMPNIKKNDPSLWIKNFPFPVSSDHKYSRGMLVINTGPQFQTGAARLAGRSAMRVGAGAVTMVCDEETAKILEPQISVELLS
;
A
#
# COMPACT_ATOMS: atom_id res chain seq x y z
N THR A 1 -10.27 12.60 19.66
CA THR A 1 -10.08 14.04 19.43
C THR A 1 -9.33 14.22 18.12
N GLY A 2 -10.02 14.80 17.12
CA GLY A 2 -9.38 15.17 15.86
C GLY A 2 -8.24 16.17 16.14
N LEU A 3 -7.00 15.72 15.96
CA LEU A 3 -5.83 16.53 16.28
C LEU A 3 -5.38 17.31 15.06
N SER A 4 -5.39 18.62 15.16
CA SER A 4 -4.82 19.55 14.19
C SER A 4 -3.51 20.19 14.68
N ARG A 5 -3.14 19.95 15.94
CA ARG A 5 -1.95 20.53 16.58
C ARG A 5 -1.12 19.46 17.29
N THR A 6 0.18 19.70 17.38
CA THR A 6 1.11 18.82 18.09
C THR A 6 0.78 18.78 19.59
N MET A 7 0.76 17.58 20.14
CA MET A 7 0.64 17.36 21.59
C MET A 7 1.94 17.73 22.28
N SER A 8 1.84 18.20 23.52
CA SER A 8 2.99 18.61 24.33
C SER A 8 2.72 18.43 25.84
N GLY A 9 3.77 18.57 26.64
CA GLY A 9 3.69 18.58 28.10
C GLY A 9 3.21 17.26 28.69
N ASP A 10 2.35 17.36 29.70
CA ASP A 10 1.88 16.22 30.52
C ASP A 10 1.19 15.12 29.69
N LEU A 11 0.56 15.49 28.59
CA LEU A 11 -0.11 14.54 27.73
C LEU A 11 0.88 13.58 27.03
N ILE A 12 2.04 14.07 26.61
CA ILE A 12 3.09 13.19 26.08
C ILE A 12 3.63 12.26 27.15
N SER A 13 3.85 12.78 28.36
CA SER A 13 4.28 11.97 29.49
C SER A 13 3.26 10.86 29.81
N LEU A 14 1.97 11.18 29.79
CA LEU A 14 0.90 10.20 29.97
C LEU A 14 0.92 9.13 28.87
N ILE A 15 1.04 9.52 27.59
CA ILE A 15 1.11 8.60 26.48
C ILE A 15 2.29 7.63 26.64
N ASN A 16 3.46 8.17 26.97
CA ASN A 16 4.66 7.36 27.15
C ASN A 16 4.50 6.37 28.31
N ASN A 17 3.96 6.80 29.44
CA ASN A 17 3.73 5.92 30.60
C ASN A 17 2.75 4.79 30.25
N ILE A 18 1.66 5.09 29.54
CA ILE A 18 0.68 4.08 29.14
C ILE A 18 1.28 3.15 28.07
N ASN A 19 1.99 3.67 27.08
CA ASN A 19 2.63 2.85 26.06
C ASN A 19 3.72 1.90 26.59
N GLN A 20 4.33 2.26 27.75
CA GLN A 20 5.31 1.42 28.45
C GLN A 20 4.65 0.46 29.47
N SER A 21 3.41 0.71 29.82
CA SER A 21 2.66 -0.17 30.72
C SER A 21 2.21 -1.45 29.99
N LYS A 22 1.69 -2.42 30.75
CA LYS A 22 1.07 -3.63 30.22
C LYS A 22 -0.45 -3.50 30.04
N LEU A 23 -0.96 -2.27 30.03
CA LEU A 23 -2.39 -2.01 29.88
C LEU A 23 -2.84 -2.20 28.44
N ASP A 24 -3.98 -2.85 28.28
CA ASP A 24 -4.68 -2.95 27.01
C ASP A 24 -5.38 -1.63 26.69
N VAL A 25 -4.94 -0.96 25.64
CA VAL A 25 -5.51 0.31 25.19
C VAL A 25 -6.52 0.07 24.08
N TYR A 26 -7.73 0.54 24.27
CA TYR A 26 -8.79 0.54 23.26
C TYR A 26 -9.04 1.96 22.79
N SER A 27 -8.97 2.19 21.47
CA SER A 27 -9.20 3.51 20.89
C SER A 27 -10.55 3.59 20.20
N VAL A 28 -11.20 4.73 20.38
CA VAL A 28 -12.43 5.06 19.68
C VAL A 28 -12.08 5.92 18.47
N ASP A 29 -12.45 5.47 17.30
CA ASP A 29 -12.26 6.05 15.98
C ASP A 29 -10.78 6.10 15.55
N ILE A 30 -9.93 6.84 16.23
CA ILE A 30 -8.49 6.98 15.94
C ILE A 30 -7.73 7.11 17.26
N PRO A 31 -6.60 6.42 17.46
CA PRO A 31 -5.77 6.65 18.64
C PRO A 31 -5.33 8.11 18.73
N SER A 32 -5.49 8.71 19.94
CA SER A 32 -5.07 10.09 20.15
C SER A 32 -3.58 10.24 19.90
N GLY A 33 -3.20 11.30 19.16
CA GLY A 33 -1.84 11.57 18.66
C GLY A 33 -1.70 11.39 17.17
N ILE A 34 -2.67 10.79 16.48
CA ILE A 34 -2.61 10.54 15.06
C ILE A 34 -3.52 11.51 14.31
N ASN A 35 -3.01 12.08 13.23
CA ASN A 35 -3.84 12.80 12.27
C ASN A 35 -4.53 11.80 11.34
N GLY A 36 -5.86 11.80 11.30
CA GLY A 36 -6.68 10.83 10.56
C GLY A 36 -6.50 10.90 9.05
N ASP A 37 -6.21 12.10 8.52
CA ASP A 37 -6.09 12.35 7.08
C ASP A 37 -4.69 12.14 6.52
N THR A 38 -3.67 12.52 7.28
CA THR A 38 -2.27 12.45 6.84
C THR A 38 -1.53 11.25 7.41
N SER A 39 -2.09 10.60 8.44
CA SER A 39 -1.44 9.52 9.19
C SER A 39 -0.21 9.94 10.01
N THR A 40 0.11 11.22 10.06
CA THR A 40 1.25 11.75 10.83
C THR A 40 1.00 11.66 12.33
N ILE A 41 2.08 11.46 13.09
CA ILE A 41 2.06 11.50 14.54
C ILE A 41 2.34 12.93 14.99
N LEU A 42 1.46 13.47 15.82
CA LEU A 42 1.52 14.85 16.30
C LEU A 42 2.06 14.90 17.73
N GLY A 43 3.37 14.73 17.86
CA GLY A 43 4.10 14.58 19.12
C GLY A 43 4.33 13.10 19.43
N ASP A 44 3.39 12.46 20.10
CA ASP A 44 3.36 11.01 20.30
C ASP A 44 1.91 10.49 20.20
N ALA A 45 1.71 9.17 20.17
CA ALA A 45 0.40 8.55 20.04
C ALA A 45 0.23 7.31 20.92
N PHE A 46 -0.99 7.07 21.41
CA PHE A 46 -1.31 5.82 22.09
C PHE A 46 -1.21 4.64 21.15
N LYS A 47 -0.53 3.56 21.60
CA LYS A 47 -0.53 2.28 20.92
C LYS A 47 -1.75 1.48 21.35
N ALA A 48 -2.75 1.43 20.49
CA ALA A 48 -3.95 0.67 20.78
C ALA A 48 -3.76 -0.82 20.50
N LEU A 49 -4.33 -1.67 21.35
CA LEU A 49 -4.55 -3.08 21.06
C LEU A 49 -5.63 -3.23 19.98
N LYS A 50 -6.69 -2.43 20.09
CA LYS A 50 -7.82 -2.40 19.15
C LYS A 50 -8.36 -0.97 18.98
N THR A 51 -8.69 -0.64 17.74
CA THR A 51 -9.37 0.61 17.38
C THR A 51 -10.74 0.29 16.82
N ILE A 52 -11.79 0.82 17.43
CA ILE A 52 -13.17 0.72 16.95
C ILE A 52 -13.49 2.01 16.22
N THR A 53 -13.62 1.94 14.90
CA THR A 53 -13.93 3.08 14.04
C THR A 53 -15.32 2.94 13.44
N PHE A 54 -15.91 4.03 13.00
CA PHE A 54 -17.30 4.07 12.57
C PHE A 54 -17.44 4.33 11.08
N PHE A 55 -18.45 3.69 10.47
CA PHE A 55 -18.85 3.84 9.09
C PHE A 55 -17.79 3.38 8.08
N ASN A 56 -16.55 3.93 8.14
CA ASN A 56 -15.46 3.56 7.25
C ASN A 56 -14.10 3.80 7.89
N LYS A 57 -13.10 3.06 7.44
CA LYS A 57 -11.70 3.29 7.85
C LYS A 57 -11.20 4.63 7.32
N LYS A 58 -10.41 5.34 8.13
CA LYS A 58 -9.72 6.58 7.78
C LYS A 58 -8.36 6.27 7.15
N LYS A 59 -7.72 7.26 6.53
CA LYS A 59 -6.41 7.07 5.88
C LYS A 59 -5.35 6.54 6.84
N CYS A 60 -5.33 7.01 8.08
CA CYS A 60 -4.38 6.59 9.12
C CYS A 60 -4.50 5.09 9.48
N HIS A 61 -5.63 4.45 9.20
CA HIS A 61 -5.80 3.01 9.39
C HIS A 61 -5.11 2.16 8.33
N TYR A 62 -4.69 2.76 7.22
CA TYR A 62 -4.01 2.10 6.12
C TYR A 62 -2.55 2.55 5.97
N LEU A 63 -2.25 3.80 6.28
CA LEU A 63 -0.97 4.44 6.02
C LEU A 63 -0.07 4.46 7.26
N TYR A 64 1.22 4.30 7.06
CA TYR A 64 2.22 4.53 8.09
C TYR A 64 2.52 6.04 8.22
N PRO A 65 2.92 6.52 9.41
CA PRO A 65 3.14 5.75 10.64
C PRO A 65 1.87 5.41 11.44
N GLY A 66 0.74 6.07 11.23
CA GLY A 66 -0.48 5.93 12.03
C GLY A 66 -0.97 4.50 12.18
N LYS A 67 -0.95 3.71 11.08
CA LYS A 67 -1.36 2.31 11.08
C LYS A 67 -0.69 1.47 12.19
N LYS A 68 0.57 1.76 12.52
CA LYS A 68 1.34 1.04 13.55
C LYS A 68 0.73 1.16 14.95
N TYR A 69 -0.02 2.21 15.18
CA TYR A 69 -0.60 2.53 16.50
C TYR A 69 -2.05 2.08 16.65
N CYS A 70 -2.71 1.66 15.56
CA CYS A 70 -4.15 1.39 15.58
C CYS A 70 -4.51 -0.02 16.08
N GLY A 71 -3.57 -0.96 16.14
CA GLY A 71 -3.85 -2.35 16.51
C GLY A 71 -4.82 -3.03 15.54
N GLU A 72 -5.65 -3.93 16.05
CA GLU A 72 -6.77 -4.51 15.31
C GLU A 72 -7.84 -3.43 15.05
N ILE A 73 -8.30 -3.32 13.79
CA ILE A 73 -9.26 -2.28 13.41
C ILE A 73 -10.61 -2.91 13.11
N VAL A 74 -11.60 -2.57 13.94
CA VAL A 74 -13.00 -2.96 13.77
C VAL A 74 -13.78 -1.76 13.26
N VAL A 75 -14.62 -1.98 12.24
CA VAL A 75 -15.51 -0.95 11.70
C VAL A 75 -16.93 -1.26 12.13
N GLU A 76 -17.52 -0.38 12.94
CA GLU A 76 -18.88 -0.52 13.40
C GLU A 76 -19.84 0.32 12.56
N ASP A 77 -20.99 -0.25 12.26
CA ASP A 77 -22.08 0.44 11.56
C ASP A 77 -22.88 1.28 12.58
N ILE A 78 -22.95 2.58 12.31
CA ILE A 78 -23.72 3.52 13.12
C ILE A 78 -24.95 4.06 12.36
N GLY A 79 -25.42 3.34 11.35
CA GLY A 79 -26.63 3.69 10.58
C GLY A 79 -26.41 4.74 9.49
N ILE A 80 -25.19 5.12 9.17
CA ILE A 80 -24.91 6.03 8.06
C ILE A 80 -25.09 5.28 6.74
N LYS A 81 -26.01 5.75 5.90
CA LYS A 81 -26.31 5.13 4.58
C LYS A 81 -25.12 5.30 3.62
N LYS A 82 -24.79 4.25 2.87
CA LYS A 82 -23.66 4.26 1.91
C LYS A 82 -23.81 5.28 0.78
N ASN A 83 -25.03 5.73 0.47
CA ASN A 83 -25.28 6.77 -0.56
C ASN A 83 -24.66 8.14 -0.19
N VAL A 84 -24.19 8.30 1.02
CA VAL A 84 -23.38 9.48 1.43
C VAL A 84 -22.13 9.63 0.56
N PHE A 85 -21.56 8.52 0.08
CA PHE A 85 -20.38 8.55 -0.79
C PHE A 85 -20.69 9.17 -2.17
N ASP A 86 -21.92 9.08 -2.64
CA ASP A 86 -22.34 9.69 -3.92
C ASP A 86 -22.35 11.23 -3.82
N LYS A 87 -22.55 11.75 -2.60
CA LYS A 87 -22.53 13.19 -2.32
C LYS A 87 -21.13 13.72 -2.02
N ILE A 88 -20.35 12.96 -1.24
CA ILE A 88 -19.02 13.39 -0.80
C ILE A 88 -17.95 13.12 -1.88
N MET A 89 -18.14 12.08 -2.70
CA MET A 89 -17.23 11.67 -3.78
C MET A 89 -15.75 11.65 -3.33
N PRO A 90 -15.36 10.75 -2.43
CA PRO A 90 -14.00 10.72 -1.91
C PRO A 90 -12.99 10.45 -3.04
N ASN A 91 -11.95 11.28 -3.11
CA ASN A 91 -10.92 11.21 -4.14
C ASN A 91 -9.86 10.12 -3.87
N ILE A 92 -9.89 9.49 -2.70
CA ILE A 92 -8.98 8.40 -2.32
C ILE A 92 -9.80 7.15 -2.06
N LYS A 93 -9.39 6.05 -2.68
CA LYS A 93 -10.01 4.73 -2.51
C LYS A 93 -8.95 3.71 -2.11
N LYS A 94 -9.33 2.73 -1.28
CA LYS A 94 -8.50 1.55 -1.07
C LYS A 94 -8.35 0.83 -2.42
N ASN A 95 -7.12 0.49 -2.80
CA ASN A 95 -6.89 -0.32 -3.99
C ASN A 95 -7.52 -1.71 -3.80
N ASP A 96 -8.51 -2.01 -4.63
CA ASP A 96 -9.26 -3.26 -4.63
C ASP A 96 -9.51 -3.69 -6.07
N PRO A 97 -9.41 -4.99 -6.40
CA PRO A 97 -9.66 -5.49 -7.75
C PRO A 97 -10.97 -5.01 -8.37
N SER A 98 -12.01 -4.83 -7.57
CA SER A 98 -13.31 -4.33 -8.05
C SER A 98 -13.24 -2.95 -8.75
N LEU A 99 -12.19 -2.16 -8.46
CA LEU A 99 -12.00 -0.84 -9.07
C LEU A 99 -11.47 -0.92 -10.51
N TRP A 100 -10.76 -1.97 -10.85
CA TRP A 100 -10.01 -2.05 -12.12
C TRP A 100 -10.16 -3.36 -12.88
N ILE A 101 -10.64 -4.43 -12.26
CA ILE A 101 -10.71 -5.76 -12.88
C ILE A 101 -11.51 -5.79 -14.18
N LYS A 102 -12.55 -4.96 -14.28
CA LYS A 102 -13.37 -4.86 -15.50
C LYS A 102 -12.61 -4.29 -16.69
N ASN A 103 -11.58 -3.49 -16.43
CA ASN A 103 -10.75 -2.85 -17.45
C ASN A 103 -9.39 -3.57 -17.62
N PHE A 104 -9.18 -4.65 -16.88
CA PHE A 104 -7.94 -5.41 -16.99
C PHE A 104 -7.93 -6.17 -18.32
N PRO A 105 -6.88 -6.01 -19.16
CA PRO A 105 -6.79 -6.66 -20.47
C PRO A 105 -6.41 -8.13 -20.33
N PHE A 106 -7.39 -8.97 -19.98
CA PHE A 106 -7.15 -10.42 -19.96
C PHE A 106 -6.82 -10.92 -21.36
N PRO A 107 -5.79 -11.76 -21.52
CA PRO A 107 -5.45 -12.37 -22.81
C PRO A 107 -6.62 -13.19 -23.37
N VAL A 108 -6.85 -13.07 -24.67
CA VAL A 108 -7.83 -13.89 -25.42
C VAL A 108 -7.11 -14.79 -26.40
N SER A 109 -7.77 -15.86 -26.86
CA SER A 109 -7.17 -16.90 -27.73
C SER A 109 -6.63 -16.36 -29.06
N SER A 110 -7.11 -15.21 -29.51
CA SER A 110 -6.61 -14.53 -30.72
C SER A 110 -5.41 -13.63 -30.49
N ASP A 111 -5.00 -13.42 -29.25
CA ASP A 111 -3.89 -12.55 -28.93
C ASP A 111 -2.54 -13.18 -29.31
N HIS A 112 -1.62 -12.32 -29.68
CA HIS A 112 -0.21 -12.66 -29.91
C HIS A 112 0.70 -11.73 -29.12
N LYS A 113 1.98 -12.05 -29.04
CA LYS A 113 2.94 -11.30 -28.20
C LYS A 113 2.95 -9.79 -28.45
N TYR A 114 2.73 -9.35 -29.67
CA TYR A 114 2.75 -7.92 -30.02
C TYR A 114 1.42 -7.21 -29.66
N SER A 115 0.28 -7.91 -29.75
CA SER A 115 -1.01 -7.31 -29.33
C SER A 115 -1.10 -7.08 -27.83
N ARG A 116 -0.39 -7.89 -27.04
CA ARG A 116 -0.34 -7.77 -25.58
C ARG A 116 0.65 -6.72 -25.09
N GLY A 117 1.34 -6.03 -25.99
CA GLY A 117 2.28 -4.97 -25.68
C GLY A 117 3.66 -5.44 -25.27
N MET A 118 4.60 -4.51 -25.31
CA MET A 118 6.00 -4.73 -24.97
C MET A 118 6.42 -3.80 -23.83
N LEU A 119 7.12 -4.37 -22.85
CA LEU A 119 7.73 -3.61 -21.76
C LEU A 119 9.24 -3.48 -22.01
N VAL A 120 9.77 -2.26 -21.90
CA VAL A 120 11.21 -2.00 -21.89
C VAL A 120 11.64 -1.66 -20.48
N ILE A 121 12.66 -2.33 -19.97
CA ILE A 121 13.22 -2.15 -18.64
C ILE A 121 14.66 -1.67 -18.77
N ASN A 122 14.96 -0.47 -18.28
CA ASN A 122 16.33 -0.04 -18.10
C ASN A 122 16.89 -0.67 -16.83
N THR A 123 17.92 -1.48 -16.94
CA THR A 123 18.52 -2.18 -15.81
C THR A 123 19.48 -1.28 -15.06
N GLY A 124 19.74 -1.60 -13.80
CA GLY A 124 20.90 -1.03 -13.08
C GLY A 124 22.22 -1.66 -13.56
N PRO A 125 23.36 -1.21 -13.00
CA PRO A 125 24.68 -1.77 -13.30
C PRO A 125 24.75 -3.26 -12.93
N GLN A 126 25.77 -3.95 -13.44
CA GLN A 126 25.92 -5.42 -13.41
C GLN A 126 25.65 -6.08 -12.04
N PHE A 127 25.96 -5.42 -10.93
CA PHE A 127 25.72 -5.96 -9.57
C PHE A 127 24.35 -5.58 -9.00
N GLN A 128 23.48 -4.89 -9.73
CA GLN A 128 22.16 -4.42 -9.29
C GLN A 128 21.01 -4.88 -10.20
N THR A 129 21.17 -5.99 -10.87
CA THR A 129 20.19 -6.50 -11.86
C THR A 129 18.96 -7.15 -11.24
N GLY A 130 18.96 -7.43 -9.93
CA GLY A 130 17.89 -8.18 -9.27
C GLY A 130 16.50 -7.57 -9.43
N ALA A 131 16.37 -6.26 -9.26
CA ALA A 131 15.09 -5.55 -9.41
C ALA A 131 14.56 -5.61 -10.85
N ALA A 132 15.44 -5.43 -11.85
CA ALA A 132 15.05 -5.51 -13.26
C ALA A 132 14.58 -6.92 -13.65
N ARG A 133 15.25 -7.95 -13.14
CA ARG A 133 14.85 -9.36 -13.35
C ARG A 133 13.47 -9.65 -12.75
N LEU A 134 13.23 -9.21 -11.51
CA LEU A 134 11.92 -9.36 -10.85
C LEU A 134 10.82 -8.60 -11.61
N ALA A 135 11.12 -7.38 -12.08
CA ALA A 135 10.19 -6.58 -12.86
C ALA A 135 9.83 -7.28 -14.19
N GLY A 136 10.83 -7.83 -14.90
CA GLY A 136 10.61 -8.57 -16.15
C GLY A 136 9.75 -9.81 -15.95
N ARG A 137 10.07 -10.63 -14.95
CA ARG A 137 9.27 -11.83 -14.61
C ARG A 137 7.84 -11.47 -14.22
N SER A 138 7.66 -10.42 -13.41
CA SER A 138 6.33 -9.96 -13.01
C SER A 138 5.52 -9.47 -14.20
N ALA A 139 6.14 -8.73 -15.13
CA ALA A 139 5.50 -8.24 -16.33
C ALA A 139 4.99 -9.39 -17.23
N MET A 140 5.82 -10.41 -17.44
CA MET A 140 5.40 -11.60 -18.19
C MET A 140 4.23 -12.34 -17.52
N ARG A 141 4.30 -12.50 -16.21
CA ARG A 141 3.21 -13.15 -15.43
C ARG A 141 1.91 -12.38 -15.44
N VAL A 142 1.96 -11.06 -15.48
CA VAL A 142 0.76 -10.20 -15.59
C VAL A 142 0.16 -10.23 -17.00
N GLY A 143 0.95 -10.63 -18.01
CA GLY A 143 0.45 -10.81 -19.38
C GLY A 143 1.13 -9.95 -20.44
N ALA A 144 2.25 -9.30 -20.14
CA ALA A 144 3.03 -8.61 -21.18
C ALA A 144 3.43 -9.60 -22.29
N GLY A 145 3.31 -9.18 -23.53
CA GLY A 145 3.63 -10.02 -24.71
C GLY A 145 5.11 -10.19 -24.93
N ALA A 146 5.92 -9.20 -24.57
CA ALA A 146 7.37 -9.24 -24.61
C ALA A 146 7.98 -8.33 -23.56
N VAL A 147 9.18 -8.67 -23.09
CA VAL A 147 9.97 -7.83 -22.20
C VAL A 147 11.37 -7.69 -22.78
N THR A 148 11.83 -6.46 -22.91
CA THR A 148 13.19 -6.14 -23.37
C THR A 148 13.94 -5.44 -22.24
N MET A 149 15.14 -5.93 -21.93
CA MET A 149 16.03 -5.29 -20.98
C MET A 149 17.09 -4.48 -21.73
N VAL A 150 17.27 -3.22 -21.33
CA VAL A 150 18.30 -2.31 -21.84
C VAL A 150 19.39 -2.19 -20.80
N CYS A 151 20.60 -2.55 -21.16
CA CYS A 151 21.76 -2.55 -20.29
C CYS A 151 23.07 -2.36 -21.09
N ASP A 152 24.17 -2.12 -20.40
CA ASP A 152 25.51 -2.19 -20.99
C ASP A 152 25.93 -3.65 -21.26
N GLU A 153 27.01 -3.82 -22.02
CA GLU A 153 27.51 -5.14 -22.46
C GLU A 153 27.93 -6.03 -21.28
N GLU A 154 28.53 -5.46 -20.23
CA GLU A 154 28.97 -6.22 -19.05
C GLU A 154 27.76 -6.74 -18.25
N THR A 155 26.74 -5.93 -18.13
CA THR A 155 25.47 -6.32 -17.50
C THR A 155 24.74 -7.39 -18.32
N ALA A 156 24.76 -7.29 -19.65
CA ALA A 156 24.15 -8.26 -20.55
C ALA A 156 24.72 -9.66 -20.36
N LYS A 157 26.05 -9.80 -20.24
CA LYS A 157 26.73 -11.09 -20.00
C LYS A 157 26.25 -11.80 -18.71
N ILE A 158 25.82 -11.02 -17.70
CA ILE A 158 25.29 -11.57 -16.43
C ILE A 158 23.80 -11.91 -16.57
N LEU A 159 23.04 -11.12 -17.31
CA LEU A 159 21.59 -11.30 -17.45
C LEU A 159 21.22 -12.45 -18.39
N GLU A 160 21.94 -12.60 -19.50
CA GLU A 160 21.63 -13.55 -20.57
C GLU A 160 21.47 -15.01 -20.08
N PRO A 161 22.38 -15.59 -19.27
CA PRO A 161 22.24 -16.96 -18.77
C PRO A 161 21.06 -17.17 -17.83
N GLN A 162 20.51 -16.10 -17.28
CA GLN A 162 19.50 -16.15 -16.20
C GLN A 162 18.08 -15.85 -16.67
N ILE A 163 17.93 -15.35 -17.88
CA ILE A 163 16.63 -14.97 -18.47
C ILE A 163 16.11 -16.05 -19.43
N SER A 164 16.96 -16.91 -19.92
CA SER A 164 16.81 -17.61 -21.19
C SER A 164 15.82 -18.77 -21.23
N VAL A 165 15.24 -19.26 -20.16
CA VAL A 165 14.44 -20.50 -20.24
C VAL A 165 12.99 -20.37 -19.79
N GLU A 166 12.68 -19.47 -18.88
CA GLU A 166 11.32 -19.37 -18.32
C GLU A 166 10.41 -18.35 -19.05
N LEU A 167 10.96 -17.55 -19.95
CA LEU A 167 10.21 -16.52 -20.68
C LEU A 167 9.67 -16.99 -22.03
N LEU A 168 10.00 -18.20 -22.45
CA LEU A 168 9.61 -18.79 -23.74
C LEU A 168 8.56 -19.93 -23.63
N SER A 169 8.08 -20.22 -22.43
CA SER A 169 7.04 -21.25 -22.23
C SER A 169 5.66 -20.66 -21.99
#